data_5fbe207c5adb8b0135d2c3fecbfc3524
#
_entry.id   5fbe207c5adb8b0135d2c3fecbfc3524
#
_cell.length_a   1.000
_cell.length_b   1.000
_cell.length_c   1.000
_cell.angle_alpha   90.00
_cell.angle_beta   90.00
_cell.angle_gamma   90.00
#
_symmetry.space_group_name_H-M   'P 1'
#
loop_
_entity.id
_entity.type
_entity.pdbx_description
1 polymer ?
#
loop_
_entity_poly.entity_id
_entity_poly.type
_entity_poly.pdbx_seq_one_letter_code
_entity_poly.pdbx_strand_id
1 'polypeptide(L)'
;MLKRKIGRTELIVSPVGLGTNAVGGHNIYNYMTDDGGRRILRAAFDCGMDFIDTAYWYGLGRSEELISDVMGEYRNRNDIVIATKAAHRFEEGNVVMDNSVEFMVKSVYDSMARLGTDYIDLFYVHYPDKDTPKYEVIGALKDLKDKGVIKAIGVSNFSMEQLEEANIDGYIDVIQDHYNLLKRDAEKDLIPYCREKGISFVPYYPLASGFLSGKFNRYSTFMDSRTNNPLFKGKAFIENLEKVEKLKVMAKQLDVAPQNLALAWYLSQDVIDAVIPGAKSIKQVMSNCDAMTLRLSDSEIAAIDEMFR
;
A
#
# COMPACT_ATOMS: atom_id res chain seq x y z
N MET A 1 -5.51 20.82 -0.92
CA MET A 1 -4.46 19.83 -1.26
C MET A 1 -4.77 19.20 -2.60
N LEU A 2 -3.75 18.77 -3.32
CA LEU A 2 -3.95 18.02 -4.56
C LEU A 2 -4.61 16.67 -4.22
N LYS A 3 -5.67 16.34 -4.93
CA LYS A 3 -6.34 15.05 -4.86
C LYS A 3 -6.20 14.34 -6.19
N ARG A 4 -6.23 13.00 -6.17
CA ARG A 4 -6.16 12.16 -7.35
C ARG A 4 -7.32 11.17 -7.37
N LYS A 5 -7.83 10.90 -8.55
CA LYS A 5 -8.84 9.86 -8.76
C LYS A 5 -8.11 8.51 -8.89
N ILE A 6 -8.60 7.49 -8.21
CA ILE A 6 -8.05 6.13 -8.30
C ILE A 6 -8.60 5.45 -9.58
N GLY A 7 -7.75 5.38 -10.59
CA GLY A 7 -8.10 4.74 -11.87
C GLY A 7 -9.45 5.19 -12.41
N ARG A 8 -10.29 4.22 -12.75
CA ARG A 8 -11.65 4.43 -13.27
C ARG A 8 -12.74 4.52 -12.19
N THR A 9 -12.38 4.42 -10.90
CA THR A 9 -13.35 4.52 -9.78
C THR A 9 -13.79 5.96 -9.54
N GLU A 10 -14.77 6.16 -8.63
CA GLU A 10 -15.12 7.51 -8.14
C GLU A 10 -14.37 7.89 -6.85
N LEU A 11 -13.37 7.09 -6.44
CA LEU A 11 -12.58 7.36 -5.26
C LEU A 11 -11.56 8.46 -5.54
N ILE A 12 -11.63 9.52 -4.74
CA ILE A 12 -10.71 10.67 -4.82
C ILE A 12 -9.90 10.73 -3.53
N VAL A 13 -8.59 10.62 -3.64
CA VAL A 13 -7.68 10.43 -2.50
C VAL A 13 -6.53 11.43 -2.49
N SER A 14 -5.89 11.60 -1.33
CA SER A 14 -4.57 12.17 -1.23
C SER A 14 -3.55 11.30 -1.98
N PRO A 15 -2.60 11.87 -2.73
CA PRO A 15 -1.63 11.07 -3.52
C PRO A 15 -0.66 10.27 -2.65
N VAL A 16 -0.49 10.66 -1.38
CA VAL A 16 0.19 9.87 -0.37
C VAL A 16 -0.82 9.51 0.70
N GLY A 17 -1.07 8.22 0.85
CA GLY A 17 -1.88 7.63 1.90
C GLY A 17 -1.01 7.06 3.03
N LEU A 18 -1.65 6.43 4.00
CA LEU A 18 -1.00 5.74 5.11
C LEU A 18 -1.18 4.22 4.98
N GLY A 19 -0.08 3.47 4.83
CA GLY A 19 -0.05 2.03 5.07
C GLY A 19 -0.02 1.74 6.57
N THR A 20 -0.98 0.98 7.06
CA THR A 20 -1.22 0.82 8.51
C THR A 20 -0.66 -0.46 9.11
N ASN A 21 0.25 -1.16 8.43
CA ASN A 21 0.85 -2.39 8.95
C ASN A 21 1.58 -2.24 10.31
N ALA A 22 1.95 -1.01 10.69
CA ALA A 22 2.50 -0.66 12.01
C ALA A 22 1.44 -0.10 12.98
N VAL A 23 0.21 0.11 12.54
CA VAL A 23 -0.93 0.53 13.35
C VAL A 23 -1.70 -0.72 13.75
N GLY A 24 -1.60 -1.15 15.00
CA GLY A 24 -2.25 -2.38 15.48
C GLY A 24 -1.66 -3.70 14.93
N GLY A 25 -0.72 -3.65 14.00
CA GLY A 25 -0.07 -4.83 13.41
C GLY A 25 0.95 -5.49 14.35
N HIS A 26 0.53 -5.89 15.55
CA HIS A 26 1.41 -6.45 16.59
C HIS A 26 2.03 -7.78 16.21
N ASN A 27 1.41 -8.54 15.32
CA ASN A 27 1.96 -9.75 14.72
C ASN A 27 3.12 -9.50 13.75
N ILE A 28 3.27 -8.25 13.27
CA ILE A 28 4.34 -7.81 12.36
C ILE A 28 5.38 -6.97 13.12
N TYR A 29 4.91 -6.09 14.00
CA TYR A 29 5.72 -5.15 14.78
C TYR A 29 5.32 -5.21 16.26
N ASN A 30 5.83 -6.20 16.99
CA ASN A 30 5.50 -6.49 18.38
C ASN A 30 5.87 -5.39 19.39
N TYR A 31 6.70 -4.41 18.98
CA TYR A 31 7.09 -3.26 19.78
C TYR A 31 6.17 -2.03 19.59
N MET A 32 5.26 -2.08 18.64
CA MET A 32 4.26 -1.03 18.45
C MET A 32 3.13 -1.18 19.48
N THR A 33 2.57 -0.06 19.91
CA THR A 33 1.44 -0.03 20.83
C THR A 33 0.21 0.56 20.16
N ASP A 34 -0.97 0.24 20.65
CA ASP A 34 -2.24 0.80 20.18
C ASP A 34 -2.23 2.33 20.23
N ASP A 35 -1.71 2.89 21.31
CA ASP A 35 -1.58 4.32 21.52
C ASP A 35 -0.64 4.97 20.50
N GLY A 36 0.46 4.28 20.17
CA GLY A 36 1.36 4.65 19.08
C GLY A 36 0.64 4.66 17.73
N GLY A 37 -0.16 3.63 17.49
CA GLY A 37 -0.99 3.50 16.29
C GLY A 37 -2.01 4.64 16.16
N ARG A 38 -2.76 4.96 17.22
CA ARG A 38 -3.70 6.08 17.24
C ARG A 38 -3.02 7.42 16.97
N ARG A 39 -1.83 7.66 17.55
CA ARG A 39 -1.06 8.89 17.29
C ARG A 39 -0.60 8.99 15.84
N ILE A 40 -0.22 7.89 15.21
CA ILE A 40 0.14 7.82 13.78
C ILE A 40 -1.06 8.17 12.92
N LEU A 41 -2.24 7.59 13.19
CA LEU A 41 -3.48 7.89 12.46
C LEU A 41 -3.87 9.36 12.57
N ARG A 42 -3.86 9.93 13.78
CA ARG A 42 -4.16 11.36 13.98
C ARG A 42 -3.21 12.24 13.19
N ALA A 43 -1.91 11.96 13.25
CA ALA A 43 -0.91 12.72 12.48
C ALA A 43 -1.14 12.62 10.96
N ALA A 44 -1.56 11.46 10.46
CA ALA A 44 -1.91 11.28 9.05
C ALA A 44 -3.12 12.13 8.65
N PHE A 45 -4.17 12.15 9.47
CA PHE A 45 -5.33 12.98 9.23
C PHE A 45 -5.00 14.48 9.34
N ASP A 46 -4.19 14.88 10.32
CA ASP A 46 -3.76 16.26 10.51
C ASP A 46 -2.98 16.81 9.31
N CYS A 47 -2.12 15.98 8.70
CA CYS A 47 -1.36 16.40 7.53
C CYS A 47 -2.13 16.22 6.20
N GLY A 48 -3.38 15.75 6.25
CA GLY A 48 -4.29 15.67 5.09
C GLY A 48 -4.21 14.38 4.30
N MET A 49 -3.61 13.31 4.83
CA MET A 49 -3.78 11.96 4.30
C MET A 49 -5.21 11.50 4.59
N ASP A 50 -5.92 11.14 3.54
CA ASP A 50 -7.29 10.60 3.63
C ASP A 50 -7.43 9.22 2.98
N PHE A 51 -6.36 8.69 2.43
CA PHE A 51 -6.28 7.32 1.94
C PHE A 51 -5.59 6.44 2.99
N ILE A 52 -6.38 5.58 3.64
CA ILE A 52 -5.91 4.68 4.70
C ILE A 52 -5.94 3.25 4.17
N ASP A 53 -4.77 2.64 4.05
CA ASP A 53 -4.63 1.27 3.56
C ASP A 53 -4.34 0.32 4.73
N THR A 54 -5.28 -0.56 5.04
CA THR A 54 -5.21 -1.56 6.11
C THR A 54 -5.43 -2.97 5.57
N ALA A 55 -5.50 -3.95 6.45
CA ALA A 55 -5.86 -5.34 6.17
C ALA A 55 -6.27 -6.07 7.47
N TYR A 56 -7.11 -7.09 7.34
CA TYR A 56 -7.37 -8.03 8.45
C TYR A 56 -6.09 -8.60 9.05
N TRP A 57 -5.09 -8.93 8.21
CA TRP A 57 -3.81 -9.48 8.64
C TRP A 57 -3.03 -8.57 9.59
N TYR A 58 -3.27 -7.27 9.59
CA TYR A 58 -2.57 -6.33 10.46
C TYR A 58 -3.13 -6.38 11.87
N GLY A 59 -2.54 -7.25 12.70
CA GLY A 59 -2.98 -7.54 14.05
C GLY A 59 -4.30 -8.31 14.12
N LEU A 60 -4.63 -9.05 13.07
CA LEU A 60 -5.85 -9.87 12.97
C LEU A 60 -7.12 -9.04 13.20
N GLY A 61 -7.18 -7.89 12.53
CA GLY A 61 -8.27 -6.93 12.62
C GLY A 61 -7.98 -5.75 13.56
N ARG A 62 -6.93 -5.83 14.40
CA ARG A 62 -6.65 -4.73 15.36
C ARG A 62 -6.39 -3.40 14.69
N SER A 63 -5.74 -3.40 13.51
CA SER A 63 -5.55 -2.18 12.72
C SER A 63 -6.87 -1.54 12.31
N GLU A 64 -7.85 -2.33 11.89
CA GLU A 64 -9.18 -1.86 11.51
C GLU A 64 -9.92 -1.25 12.71
N GLU A 65 -9.84 -1.88 13.91
CA GLU A 65 -10.43 -1.35 15.14
C GLU A 65 -9.81 0.00 15.54
N LEU A 66 -8.48 0.13 15.48
CA LEU A 66 -7.80 1.39 15.80
C LEU A 66 -8.13 2.51 14.80
N ILE A 67 -8.35 2.18 13.53
CA ILE A 67 -8.85 3.14 12.53
C ILE A 67 -10.25 3.60 12.93
N SER A 68 -11.14 2.69 13.32
CA SER A 68 -12.49 2.99 13.80
C SER A 68 -12.46 3.95 14.98
N ASP A 69 -11.64 3.64 16.01
CA ASP A 69 -11.49 4.48 17.21
C ASP A 69 -11.16 5.94 16.84
N VAL A 70 -10.14 6.14 15.99
CA VAL A 70 -9.66 7.49 15.65
C VAL A 70 -10.57 8.19 14.65
N MET A 71 -11.14 7.45 13.71
CA MET A 71 -12.05 8.00 12.70
C MET A 71 -13.29 8.61 13.34
N GLY A 72 -13.90 7.94 14.33
CA GLY A 72 -15.09 8.42 15.05
C GLY A 72 -14.83 9.69 15.86
N GLU A 73 -13.59 9.89 16.35
CA GLU A 73 -13.20 11.08 17.12
C GLU A 73 -12.83 12.28 16.23
N TYR A 74 -12.35 12.04 15.02
CA TYR A 74 -11.53 12.99 14.27
C TYR A 74 -12.17 13.50 12.97
N ARG A 75 -12.79 12.61 12.19
CA ARG A 75 -13.33 12.94 10.86
C ARG A 75 -14.63 12.23 10.56
N ASN A 76 -15.42 12.84 9.66
CA ASN A 76 -16.54 12.13 9.08
C ASN A 76 -16.06 10.97 8.22
N ARG A 77 -16.76 9.85 8.26
CA ARG A 77 -16.46 8.66 7.44
C ARG A 77 -16.32 8.98 5.94
N ASN A 78 -17.12 9.92 5.44
CA ASN A 78 -17.12 10.31 4.02
C ASN A 78 -15.88 11.11 3.58
N ASP A 79 -15.09 11.63 4.54
CA ASP A 79 -13.86 12.39 4.25
C ASP A 79 -12.63 11.49 4.12
N ILE A 80 -12.79 10.17 4.32
CA ILE A 80 -11.73 9.18 4.35
C ILE A 80 -12.03 8.07 3.37
N VAL A 81 -11.04 7.66 2.59
CA VAL A 81 -11.07 6.45 1.75
C VAL A 81 -10.34 5.33 2.48
N ILE A 82 -11.05 4.28 2.82
CA ILE A 82 -10.51 3.11 3.53
C ILE A 82 -10.38 1.96 2.55
N ALA A 83 -9.15 1.47 2.39
CA ALA A 83 -8.86 0.22 1.73
C ALA A 83 -8.54 -0.85 2.77
N THR A 84 -9.20 -2.00 2.70
CA THR A 84 -8.86 -3.17 3.52
C THR A 84 -8.79 -4.45 2.69
N LYS A 85 -8.30 -5.54 3.29
CA LYS A 85 -7.94 -6.75 2.57
C LYS A 85 -8.22 -8.00 3.40
N ALA A 86 -8.64 -9.08 2.75
CA ALA A 86 -8.73 -10.41 3.35
C ALA A 86 -8.17 -11.48 2.41
N ALA A 87 -7.76 -12.59 2.97
CA ALA A 87 -7.43 -13.88 2.39
C ALA A 87 -6.97 -14.87 3.48
N HIS A 88 -6.47 -14.36 4.61
CA HIS A 88 -5.85 -15.17 5.66
C HIS A 88 -6.91 -15.75 6.58
N ARG A 89 -6.95 -17.07 6.66
CA ARG A 89 -7.79 -17.84 7.60
C ARG A 89 -6.90 -18.68 8.50
N PHE A 90 -7.30 -18.85 9.76
CA PHE A 90 -6.65 -19.77 10.68
C PHE A 90 -7.36 -21.12 10.64
N GLU A 91 -6.59 -22.17 10.42
CA GLU A 91 -7.07 -23.55 10.44
C GLU A 91 -6.10 -24.40 11.25
N GLU A 92 -6.57 -24.98 12.34
CA GLU A 92 -5.76 -25.80 13.26
C GLU A 92 -4.43 -25.13 13.70
N GLY A 93 -4.44 -23.81 13.90
CA GLY A 93 -3.28 -23.01 14.30
C GLY A 93 -2.35 -22.61 13.16
N ASN A 94 -2.62 -23.01 11.91
CA ASN A 94 -1.89 -22.61 10.73
C ASN A 94 -2.62 -21.48 9.99
N VAL A 95 -1.85 -20.65 9.27
CA VAL A 95 -2.38 -19.64 8.36
C VAL A 95 -2.53 -20.26 6.99
N VAL A 96 -3.76 -20.25 6.47
CA VAL A 96 -4.09 -20.68 5.09
C VAL A 96 -4.68 -19.50 4.33
N MET A 97 -4.53 -19.53 3.00
CA MET A 97 -5.22 -18.59 2.12
C MET A 97 -6.56 -19.18 1.73
N ASP A 98 -7.62 -18.40 1.84
CA ASP A 98 -8.98 -18.77 1.50
C ASP A 98 -9.64 -17.64 0.71
N ASN A 99 -9.93 -17.90 -0.56
CA ASN A 99 -10.66 -16.96 -1.41
C ASN A 99 -12.06 -17.48 -1.75
N SER A 100 -12.55 -18.51 -1.04
CA SER A 100 -13.92 -18.95 -1.27
C SER A 100 -14.90 -17.79 -1.16
N VAL A 101 -15.93 -17.80 -1.99
CA VAL A 101 -16.93 -16.73 -2.04
C VAL A 101 -17.53 -16.49 -0.65
N GLU A 102 -17.86 -17.55 0.08
CA GLU A 102 -18.42 -17.47 1.43
C GLU A 102 -17.45 -16.74 2.40
N PHE A 103 -16.16 -17.14 2.41
CA PHE A 103 -15.16 -16.54 3.27
C PHE A 103 -14.93 -15.06 2.92
N MET A 104 -14.81 -14.74 1.64
CA MET A 104 -14.53 -13.38 1.20
C MET A 104 -15.71 -12.43 1.46
N VAL A 105 -16.93 -12.85 1.18
CA VAL A 105 -18.14 -12.07 1.50
C VAL A 105 -18.26 -11.84 3.01
N LYS A 106 -18.09 -12.90 3.81
CA LYS A 106 -18.06 -12.77 5.28
C LYS A 106 -16.97 -11.80 5.74
N SER A 107 -15.78 -11.87 5.16
CA SER A 107 -14.65 -11.00 5.51
C SER A 107 -14.93 -9.52 5.24
N VAL A 108 -15.69 -9.19 4.19
CA VAL A 108 -16.15 -7.80 3.94
C VAL A 108 -16.99 -7.30 5.12
N TYR A 109 -18.02 -8.06 5.53
CA TYR A 109 -18.90 -7.66 6.63
C TYR A 109 -18.18 -7.64 7.98
N ASP A 110 -17.28 -8.58 8.25
CA ASP A 110 -16.45 -8.59 9.45
C ASP A 110 -15.54 -7.35 9.52
N SER A 111 -14.95 -6.95 8.38
CA SER A 111 -14.15 -5.72 8.30
C SER A 111 -15.00 -4.46 8.51
N MET A 112 -16.21 -4.40 7.94
CA MET A 112 -17.17 -3.32 8.19
C MET A 112 -17.50 -3.19 9.68
N ALA A 113 -17.75 -4.32 10.36
CA ALA A 113 -18.04 -4.35 11.79
C ALA A 113 -16.87 -3.80 12.63
N ARG A 114 -15.61 -4.22 12.34
CA ARG A 114 -14.42 -3.71 13.04
C ARG A 114 -14.14 -2.24 12.76
N LEU A 115 -14.37 -1.80 11.51
CA LEU A 115 -14.21 -0.40 11.09
C LEU A 115 -15.37 0.50 11.56
N GLY A 116 -16.47 -0.07 12.05
CA GLY A 116 -17.64 0.70 12.48
C GLY A 116 -18.29 1.49 11.34
N THR A 117 -18.43 0.89 10.15
CA THR A 117 -18.90 1.57 8.93
C THR A 117 -19.88 0.71 8.15
N ASP A 118 -20.76 1.36 7.39
CA ASP A 118 -21.76 0.69 6.56
C ASP A 118 -21.25 0.34 5.14
N TYR A 119 -20.02 0.74 4.80
CA TYR A 119 -19.39 0.43 3.51
C TYR A 119 -17.87 0.47 3.59
N ILE A 120 -17.20 -0.20 2.65
CA ILE A 120 -15.75 -0.12 2.43
C ILE A 120 -15.50 0.55 1.09
N ASP A 121 -14.54 1.49 1.03
CA ASP A 121 -14.26 2.18 -0.23
C ASP A 121 -13.52 1.28 -1.23
N LEU A 122 -12.53 0.51 -0.77
CA LEU A 122 -11.75 -0.39 -1.61
C LEU A 122 -11.47 -1.69 -0.86
N PHE A 123 -11.93 -2.81 -1.40
CA PHE A 123 -11.68 -4.13 -0.80
C PHE A 123 -10.80 -4.97 -1.70
N TYR A 124 -9.70 -5.49 -1.12
CA TYR A 124 -8.75 -6.33 -1.85
C TYR A 124 -8.86 -7.81 -1.50
N VAL A 125 -8.71 -8.67 -2.51
CA VAL A 125 -8.20 -10.02 -2.29
C VAL A 125 -6.71 -9.89 -1.98
N HIS A 126 -6.29 -10.18 -0.74
CA HIS A 126 -4.93 -9.87 -0.24
C HIS A 126 -3.87 -10.78 -0.85
N TYR A 127 -4.17 -12.05 -0.97
CA TYR A 127 -3.36 -13.08 -1.64
C TYR A 127 -4.28 -14.07 -2.33
N PRO A 128 -3.92 -14.56 -3.52
CA PRO A 128 -4.67 -15.63 -4.16
C PRO A 128 -4.46 -16.94 -3.38
N ASP A 129 -5.52 -17.75 -3.24
CA ASP A 129 -5.41 -19.14 -2.85
C ASP A 129 -5.11 -20.02 -4.08
N LYS A 130 -5.02 -21.34 -3.87
CA LYS A 130 -4.72 -22.29 -4.95
C LYS A 130 -5.96 -22.88 -5.61
N ASP A 131 -7.07 -22.91 -4.87
CA ASP A 131 -8.20 -23.79 -5.17
C ASP A 131 -9.40 -23.03 -5.75
N THR A 132 -9.60 -21.76 -5.37
CA THR A 132 -10.74 -20.97 -5.82
C THR A 132 -10.48 -20.37 -7.20
N PRO A 133 -11.36 -20.55 -8.19
CA PRO A 133 -11.31 -19.83 -9.45
C PRO A 133 -11.37 -18.32 -9.22
N LYS A 134 -10.42 -17.56 -9.80
CA LYS A 134 -10.25 -16.14 -9.44
C LYS A 134 -11.40 -15.27 -9.91
N TYR A 135 -12.05 -15.62 -11.02
CA TYR A 135 -13.25 -14.91 -11.50
C TYR A 135 -14.45 -15.06 -10.57
N GLU A 136 -14.58 -16.18 -9.82
CA GLU A 136 -15.72 -16.41 -8.92
C GLU A 136 -15.68 -15.42 -7.73
N VAL A 137 -14.53 -15.26 -7.09
CA VAL A 137 -14.40 -14.30 -5.98
C VAL A 137 -14.58 -12.86 -6.46
N ILE A 138 -14.05 -12.52 -7.64
CA ILE A 138 -14.22 -11.17 -8.21
C ILE A 138 -15.68 -10.92 -8.59
N GLY A 139 -16.39 -11.91 -9.12
CA GLY A 139 -17.84 -11.84 -9.38
C GLY A 139 -18.65 -11.59 -8.11
N ALA A 140 -18.35 -12.30 -7.01
CA ALA A 140 -18.99 -12.08 -5.72
C ALA A 140 -18.70 -10.68 -5.14
N LEU A 141 -17.47 -10.16 -5.27
CA LEU A 141 -17.13 -8.79 -4.89
C LEU A 141 -17.84 -7.77 -5.79
N LYS A 142 -18.07 -8.08 -7.07
CA LYS A 142 -18.87 -7.23 -7.97
C LYS A 142 -20.33 -7.12 -7.50
N ASP A 143 -20.92 -8.21 -7.03
CA ASP A 143 -22.26 -8.16 -6.44
C ASP A 143 -22.33 -7.26 -5.21
N LEU A 144 -21.30 -7.28 -4.36
CA LEU A 144 -21.19 -6.38 -3.21
C LEU A 144 -20.98 -4.91 -3.65
N LYS A 145 -20.22 -4.68 -4.73
CA LYS A 145 -20.04 -3.36 -5.31
C LYS A 145 -21.36 -2.81 -5.86
N ASP A 146 -22.13 -3.61 -6.56
CA ASP A 146 -23.44 -3.21 -7.11
C ASP A 146 -24.46 -2.88 -6.02
N LYS A 147 -24.35 -3.53 -4.85
CA LYS A 147 -25.15 -3.23 -3.66
C LYS A 147 -24.63 -2.02 -2.86
N GLY A 148 -23.50 -1.44 -3.24
CA GLY A 148 -22.87 -0.32 -2.52
C GLY A 148 -22.17 -0.70 -1.21
N VAL A 149 -22.01 -2.00 -0.92
CA VAL A 149 -21.31 -2.50 0.27
C VAL A 149 -19.80 -2.22 0.16
N ILE A 150 -19.24 -2.36 -1.04
CA ILE A 150 -17.90 -1.88 -1.38
C ILE A 150 -18.00 -0.94 -2.57
N LYS A 151 -17.05 0.02 -2.73
CA LYS A 151 -17.07 0.97 -3.85
C LYS A 151 -16.08 0.59 -4.97
N ALA A 152 -15.01 -0.13 -4.64
CA ALA A 152 -14.01 -0.58 -5.60
C ALA A 152 -13.48 -1.97 -5.24
N ILE A 153 -13.01 -2.69 -6.26
CA ILE A 153 -12.47 -4.04 -6.14
C ILE A 153 -10.97 -3.99 -6.43
N GLY A 154 -10.18 -4.54 -5.53
CA GLY A 154 -8.74 -4.68 -5.71
C GLY A 154 -8.25 -6.12 -5.58
N VAL A 155 -7.06 -6.36 -6.13
CA VAL A 155 -6.31 -7.60 -5.92
C VAL A 155 -4.86 -7.29 -5.56
N SER A 156 -4.20 -8.20 -4.84
CA SER A 156 -2.81 -8.04 -4.43
C SER A 156 -2.06 -9.36 -4.52
N ASN A 157 -0.80 -9.33 -4.95
CA ASN A 157 0.07 -10.51 -5.05
C ASN A 157 -0.40 -11.59 -6.05
N PHE A 158 -1.13 -11.22 -7.07
CA PHE A 158 -1.56 -12.10 -8.15
C PHE A 158 -0.45 -12.22 -9.21
N SER A 159 -0.22 -13.44 -9.72
CA SER A 159 0.56 -13.60 -10.97
C SER A 159 -0.22 -13.03 -12.15
N MET A 160 0.45 -12.78 -13.28
CA MET A 160 -0.24 -12.31 -14.48
C MET A 160 -1.34 -13.28 -14.94
N GLU A 161 -1.09 -14.59 -14.89
CA GLU A 161 -2.08 -15.62 -15.22
C GLU A 161 -3.31 -15.54 -14.29
N GLN A 162 -3.09 -15.43 -12.98
CA GLN A 162 -4.19 -15.27 -12.01
C GLN A 162 -4.94 -13.95 -12.20
N LEU A 163 -4.22 -12.91 -12.60
CA LEU A 163 -4.80 -11.59 -12.84
C LEU A 163 -5.68 -11.59 -14.10
N GLU A 164 -5.24 -12.25 -15.17
CA GLU A 164 -6.02 -12.41 -16.40
C GLU A 164 -7.30 -13.23 -16.14
N GLU A 165 -7.18 -14.34 -15.39
CA GLU A 165 -8.33 -15.11 -14.93
C GLU A 165 -9.30 -14.28 -14.07
N ALA A 166 -8.78 -13.56 -13.08
CA ALA A 166 -9.58 -12.75 -12.15
C ALA A 166 -10.32 -11.60 -12.86
N ASN A 167 -9.70 -11.02 -13.87
CA ASN A 167 -10.21 -9.82 -14.55
C ASN A 167 -10.87 -10.10 -15.90
N ILE A 168 -11.33 -11.34 -16.14
CA ILE A 168 -11.94 -11.74 -17.41
C ILE A 168 -13.13 -10.85 -17.79
N ASP A 169 -13.91 -10.42 -16.80
CA ASP A 169 -15.07 -9.51 -16.97
C ASP A 169 -14.71 -8.04 -16.78
N GLY A 170 -13.46 -7.72 -16.51
CA GLY A 170 -12.98 -6.35 -16.35
C GLY A 170 -13.43 -5.65 -15.07
N TYR A 171 -13.69 -6.35 -13.97
CA TYR A 171 -14.23 -5.78 -12.73
C TYR A 171 -13.17 -5.26 -11.75
N ILE A 172 -11.89 -5.58 -11.94
CA ILE A 172 -10.81 -5.12 -11.07
C ILE A 172 -10.53 -3.64 -11.34
N ASP A 173 -10.57 -2.84 -10.29
CA ASP A 173 -10.32 -1.39 -10.33
C ASP A 173 -8.89 -1.03 -9.93
N VAL A 174 -8.28 -1.82 -9.01
CA VAL A 174 -6.98 -1.51 -8.41
C VAL A 174 -6.13 -2.78 -8.27
N ILE A 175 -4.86 -2.69 -8.60
CA ILE A 175 -3.87 -3.72 -8.32
C ILE A 175 -2.87 -3.17 -7.31
N GLN A 176 -2.60 -3.95 -6.25
CA GLN A 176 -1.58 -3.61 -5.27
C GLN A 176 -0.47 -4.66 -5.29
N ASP A 177 0.76 -4.26 -5.64
CA ASP A 177 1.90 -5.19 -5.69
C ASP A 177 3.22 -4.55 -5.28
N HIS A 178 4.24 -5.42 -5.11
CA HIS A 178 5.56 -5.03 -4.67
C HIS A 178 6.30 -4.26 -5.77
N TYR A 179 6.46 -2.98 -5.59
CA TYR A 179 7.19 -2.15 -6.52
C TYR A 179 7.92 -1.01 -5.80
N ASN A 180 9.20 -0.83 -6.13
CA ASN A 180 9.99 0.29 -5.67
C ASN A 180 11.22 0.48 -6.58
N LEU A 181 11.93 1.59 -6.40
CA LEU A 181 13.13 1.92 -7.19
C LEU A 181 14.20 0.82 -7.21
N LEU A 182 14.26 -0.05 -6.17
CA LEU A 182 15.17 -1.19 -6.08
C LEU A 182 14.54 -2.52 -6.55
N LYS A 183 13.25 -2.54 -6.88
CA LYS A 183 12.51 -3.71 -7.39
C LYS A 183 11.52 -3.25 -8.44
N ARG A 184 11.93 -3.32 -9.71
CA ARG A 184 11.22 -2.75 -10.86
C ARG A 184 10.62 -3.81 -11.80
N ASP A 185 10.46 -5.06 -11.34
CA ASP A 185 9.94 -6.15 -12.18
C ASP A 185 8.54 -5.87 -12.74
N ALA A 186 7.68 -5.18 -11.99
CA ALA A 186 6.32 -4.81 -12.41
C ALA A 186 6.26 -3.98 -13.71
N GLU A 187 7.39 -3.37 -14.13
CA GLU A 187 7.46 -2.60 -15.38
C GLU A 187 7.43 -3.47 -16.64
N LYS A 188 7.70 -4.79 -16.50
CA LYS A 188 7.76 -5.70 -17.64
C LYS A 188 6.38 -6.07 -18.18
N ASP A 189 5.43 -6.28 -17.27
CA ASP A 189 4.11 -6.83 -17.59
C ASP A 189 2.97 -6.14 -16.81
N LEU A 190 3.07 -6.04 -15.49
CA LEU A 190 1.99 -5.61 -14.61
C LEU A 190 1.60 -4.12 -14.83
N ILE A 191 2.57 -3.22 -14.91
CA ILE A 191 2.32 -1.79 -15.17
C ILE A 191 1.76 -1.58 -16.60
N PRO A 192 2.30 -2.21 -17.67
CA PRO A 192 1.67 -2.21 -18.98
C PRO A 192 0.23 -2.72 -18.98
N TYR A 193 -0.05 -3.82 -18.28
CA TYR A 193 -1.40 -4.35 -18.12
C TYR A 193 -2.34 -3.34 -17.43
N CYS A 194 -1.91 -2.73 -16.34
CA CYS A 194 -2.69 -1.70 -15.65
C CYS A 194 -3.04 -0.54 -16.59
N ARG A 195 -2.07 -0.07 -17.38
CA ARG A 195 -2.26 1.01 -18.36
C ARG A 195 -3.27 0.63 -19.45
N GLU A 196 -3.17 -0.57 -20.02
CA GLU A 196 -4.09 -1.08 -21.03
C GLU A 196 -5.53 -1.18 -20.51
N LYS A 197 -5.69 -1.68 -19.28
CA LYS A 197 -7.02 -1.93 -18.68
C LYS A 197 -7.60 -0.72 -17.94
N GLY A 198 -6.87 0.39 -17.81
CA GLY A 198 -7.29 1.56 -17.03
C GLY A 198 -7.42 1.28 -15.53
N ILE A 199 -6.59 0.36 -15.01
CA ILE A 199 -6.53 -0.05 -13.62
C ILE A 199 -5.48 0.77 -12.89
N SER A 200 -5.78 1.26 -11.67
CA SER A 200 -4.79 1.93 -10.83
C SER A 200 -3.82 0.93 -10.23
N PHE A 201 -2.53 1.26 -10.24
CA PHE A 201 -1.50 0.47 -9.58
C PHE A 201 -1.07 1.16 -8.28
N VAL A 202 -1.21 0.49 -7.15
CA VAL A 202 -0.82 0.99 -5.83
C VAL A 202 0.39 0.20 -5.32
N PRO A 203 1.62 0.75 -5.34
CA PRO A 203 2.80 0.03 -4.90
C PRO A 203 2.83 -0.15 -3.38
N TYR A 204 3.09 -1.38 -2.89
CA TYR A 204 3.46 -1.59 -1.51
C TYR A 204 4.98 -1.67 -1.33
N TYR A 205 5.49 -1.44 -0.11
CA TYR A 205 6.91 -1.22 0.19
C TYR A 205 7.58 -0.11 -0.65
N PRO A 206 6.93 1.04 -0.85
CA PRO A 206 7.46 2.10 -1.72
C PRO A 206 8.81 2.65 -1.25
N LEU A 207 9.15 2.49 0.02
CA LEU A 207 10.45 2.91 0.57
C LEU A 207 11.43 1.75 0.77
N ALA A 208 11.18 0.57 0.16
CA ALA A 208 12.05 -0.61 0.22
C ALA A 208 12.48 -0.95 1.66
N SER A 209 11.52 -1.12 2.57
CA SER A 209 11.76 -1.34 4.02
C SER A 209 12.62 -0.24 4.66
N GLY A 210 12.51 0.98 4.16
CA GLY A 210 13.23 2.16 4.62
C GLY A 210 14.61 2.36 3.98
N PHE A 211 14.98 1.57 2.97
CA PHE A 211 16.25 1.74 2.25
C PHE A 211 16.32 3.11 1.55
N LEU A 212 15.24 3.48 0.86
CA LEU A 212 15.14 4.73 0.09
C LEU A 212 15.03 5.99 0.96
N SER A 213 14.97 5.84 2.29
CA SER A 213 15.08 7.00 3.20
C SER A 213 16.51 7.50 3.38
N GLY A 214 17.51 6.80 2.84
CA GLY A 214 18.93 7.20 2.94
C GLY A 214 19.55 7.07 4.33
N LYS A 215 18.88 6.41 5.28
CA LYS A 215 19.35 6.30 6.68
C LYS A 215 20.40 5.21 6.91
N PHE A 216 20.58 4.28 5.95
CA PHE A 216 21.52 3.16 6.09
C PHE A 216 22.90 3.52 5.53
N ASN A 217 23.92 2.86 6.07
CA ASN A 217 25.31 2.93 5.63
C ASN A 217 25.95 1.54 5.68
N ARG A 218 27.21 1.39 5.23
CA ARG A 218 27.93 0.12 5.17
C ARG A 218 28.08 -0.64 6.48
N TYR A 219 27.87 0.04 7.61
CA TYR A 219 27.97 -0.54 8.96
C TYR A 219 26.59 -0.87 9.55
N SER A 220 25.51 -0.59 8.82
CA SER A 220 24.15 -0.90 9.29
C SER A 220 23.95 -2.40 9.44
N THR A 221 23.41 -2.79 10.59
CA THR A 221 23.03 -4.18 10.92
C THR A 221 21.54 -4.29 11.12
N PHE A 222 20.98 -5.46 10.86
CA PHE A 222 19.54 -5.71 10.95
C PHE A 222 19.26 -6.92 11.81
N MET A 223 18.26 -6.82 12.69
CA MET A 223 17.80 -7.89 13.61
C MET A 223 16.32 -8.23 13.39
N ASP A 224 15.76 -7.87 12.24
CA ASP A 224 14.34 -8.07 11.89
C ASP A 224 14.22 -8.72 10.50
N SER A 225 13.04 -8.70 9.89
CA SER A 225 12.76 -9.31 8.59
C SER A 225 13.73 -8.89 7.46
N ARG A 226 14.42 -7.76 7.61
CA ARG A 226 15.45 -7.30 6.66
C ARG A 226 16.65 -8.23 6.57
N THR A 227 16.94 -8.99 7.64
CA THR A 227 18.00 -10.02 7.62
C THR A 227 17.78 -11.09 6.57
N ASN A 228 16.51 -11.32 6.17
CA ASN A 228 16.14 -12.30 5.15
C ASN A 228 15.89 -11.67 3.77
N ASN A 229 15.86 -10.34 3.68
CA ASN A 229 15.60 -9.65 2.43
C ASN A 229 16.89 -9.53 1.58
N PRO A 230 16.90 -10.01 0.34
CA PRO A 230 18.08 -9.95 -0.55
C PRO A 230 18.65 -8.55 -0.76
N LEU A 231 17.81 -7.51 -0.75
CA LEU A 231 18.24 -6.10 -0.91
C LEU A 231 19.23 -5.65 0.19
N PHE A 232 19.21 -6.32 1.36
CA PHE A 232 20.01 -5.98 2.53
C PHE A 232 21.20 -6.91 2.74
N LYS A 233 21.57 -7.73 1.75
CA LYS A 233 22.62 -8.75 1.90
C LYS A 233 23.79 -8.56 0.91
N GLY A 234 25.00 -8.78 1.42
CA GLY A 234 26.21 -8.94 0.61
C GLY A 234 26.42 -7.80 -0.40
N LYS A 235 26.74 -8.18 -1.64
CA LYS A 235 27.03 -7.27 -2.74
C LYS A 235 25.84 -6.37 -3.08
N ALA A 236 24.62 -6.93 -3.09
CA ALA A 236 23.39 -6.18 -3.39
C ALA A 236 23.17 -5.03 -2.40
N PHE A 237 23.48 -5.24 -1.11
CA PHE A 237 23.38 -4.17 -0.12
C PHE A 237 24.29 -2.99 -0.44
N ILE A 238 25.55 -3.26 -0.83
CA ILE A 238 26.52 -2.21 -1.15
C ILE A 238 26.12 -1.46 -2.44
N GLU A 239 25.73 -2.18 -3.49
CA GLU A 239 25.27 -1.59 -4.74
C GLU A 239 24.03 -0.70 -4.54
N ASN A 240 23.09 -1.16 -3.70
CA ASN A 240 21.90 -0.38 -3.35
C ASN A 240 22.25 0.88 -2.53
N LEU A 241 23.26 0.79 -1.64
CA LEU A 241 23.75 1.97 -0.92
C LEU A 241 24.32 3.01 -1.89
N GLU A 242 25.10 2.59 -2.90
CA GLU A 242 25.65 3.52 -3.90
C GLU A 242 24.56 4.22 -4.71
N LYS A 243 23.51 3.49 -5.11
CA LYS A 243 22.34 4.08 -5.78
C LYS A 243 21.63 5.12 -4.88
N VAL A 244 21.42 4.77 -3.61
CA VAL A 244 20.74 5.66 -2.64
C VAL A 244 21.62 6.87 -2.29
N GLU A 245 22.95 6.76 -2.29
CA GLU A 245 23.82 7.92 -2.09
C GLU A 245 23.65 8.94 -3.24
N LYS A 246 23.49 8.50 -4.49
CA LYS A 246 23.16 9.40 -5.60
C LYS A 246 21.82 10.12 -5.38
N LEU A 247 20.80 9.36 -4.93
CA LEU A 247 19.49 9.93 -4.59
C LEU A 247 19.59 10.97 -3.47
N LYS A 248 20.44 10.73 -2.44
CA LYS A 248 20.70 11.69 -1.36
C LYS A 248 21.36 12.97 -1.85
N VAL A 249 22.31 12.88 -2.79
CA VAL A 249 22.95 14.06 -3.38
C VAL A 249 21.90 14.91 -4.10
N MET A 250 21.04 14.29 -4.92
CA MET A 250 19.96 14.99 -5.62
C MET A 250 18.95 15.60 -4.63
N ALA A 251 18.56 14.85 -3.59
CA ALA A 251 17.66 15.32 -2.56
C ALA A 251 18.19 16.57 -1.85
N LYS A 252 19.50 16.59 -1.55
CA LYS A 252 20.17 17.76 -0.96
C LYS A 252 20.16 18.97 -1.90
N GLN A 253 20.33 18.79 -3.20
CA GLN A 253 20.27 19.87 -4.19
C GLN A 253 18.88 20.50 -4.29
N LEU A 254 17.84 19.68 -4.11
CA LEU A 254 16.44 20.11 -4.16
C LEU A 254 15.88 20.52 -2.77
N ASP A 255 16.71 20.49 -1.72
CA ASP A 255 16.33 20.78 -0.33
C ASP A 255 15.13 19.93 0.16
N VAL A 256 15.12 18.64 -0.17
CA VAL A 256 14.09 17.67 0.24
C VAL A 256 14.70 16.42 0.85
N ALA A 257 13.90 15.63 1.54
CA ALA A 257 14.35 14.32 2.05
C ALA A 257 14.40 13.27 0.92
N PRO A 258 15.36 12.31 0.94
CA PRO A 258 15.49 11.29 -0.11
C PRO A 258 14.22 10.47 -0.33
N GLN A 259 13.49 10.12 0.74
CA GLN A 259 12.22 9.42 0.63
C GLN A 259 11.15 10.22 -0.11
N ASN A 260 11.18 11.55 -0.03
CA ASN A 260 10.21 12.40 -0.73
C ASN A 260 10.45 12.37 -2.23
N LEU A 261 11.73 12.33 -2.67
CA LEU A 261 12.05 12.10 -4.09
C LEU A 261 11.53 10.75 -4.57
N ALA A 262 11.75 9.68 -3.78
CA ALA A 262 11.25 8.36 -4.14
C ALA A 262 9.71 8.36 -4.23
N LEU A 263 9.01 8.95 -3.27
CA LEU A 263 7.53 9.02 -3.30
C LEU A 263 7.03 9.89 -4.45
N ALA A 264 7.65 11.02 -4.74
CA ALA A 264 7.28 11.89 -5.86
C ALA A 264 7.53 11.23 -7.23
N TRP A 265 8.58 10.41 -7.34
CA TRP A 265 8.87 9.64 -8.53
C TRP A 265 7.74 8.64 -8.87
N TYR A 266 7.18 7.91 -7.88
CA TYR A 266 6.00 7.07 -8.13
C TYR A 266 4.82 7.90 -8.64
N LEU A 267 4.58 9.05 -8.03
CA LEU A 267 3.47 9.93 -8.37
C LEU A 267 3.63 10.61 -9.74
N SER A 268 4.77 10.48 -10.40
CA SER A 268 4.97 10.88 -11.79
C SER A 268 4.59 9.80 -12.81
N GLN A 269 4.34 8.56 -12.36
CA GLN A 269 3.92 7.47 -13.24
C GLN A 269 2.41 7.54 -13.50
N ASP A 270 2.02 7.30 -14.74
CA ASP A 270 0.64 7.49 -15.24
C ASP A 270 -0.41 6.56 -14.63
N VAL A 271 0.00 5.38 -14.13
CA VAL A 271 -0.90 4.38 -13.52
C VAL A 271 -0.84 4.36 -11.99
N ILE A 272 0.02 5.20 -11.38
CA ILE A 272 0.16 5.27 -9.92
C ILE A 272 -0.53 6.53 -9.41
N ASP A 273 -1.77 6.37 -8.98
CA ASP A 273 -2.57 7.48 -8.47
C ASP A 273 -2.25 7.81 -7.00
N ALA A 274 -1.86 6.80 -6.24
CA ALA A 274 -1.48 6.96 -4.84
C ALA A 274 -0.37 6.00 -4.43
N VAL A 275 0.40 6.40 -3.41
CA VAL A 275 1.37 5.56 -2.71
C VAL A 275 1.01 5.47 -1.24
N ILE A 276 1.31 4.32 -0.61
CA ILE A 276 0.92 4.00 0.76
C ILE A 276 2.13 3.67 1.66
N PRO A 277 3.07 4.61 1.86
CA PRO A 277 4.18 4.37 2.76
C PRO A 277 3.69 4.10 4.18
N GLY A 278 4.20 3.04 4.81
CA GLY A 278 4.01 2.79 6.22
C GLY A 278 4.79 3.79 7.09
N ALA A 279 4.32 4.03 8.32
CA ALA A 279 5.00 4.86 9.31
C ALA A 279 4.95 4.24 10.69
N LYS A 280 6.02 4.45 11.48
CA LYS A 280 6.16 3.96 12.86
C LYS A 280 6.28 5.12 13.85
N SER A 281 6.19 6.35 13.38
CA SER A 281 6.24 7.57 14.20
C SER A 281 5.59 8.73 13.48
N ILE A 282 5.14 9.74 14.24
CA ILE A 282 4.60 11.00 13.74
C ILE A 282 5.60 11.66 12.76
N LYS A 283 6.90 11.66 13.11
CA LYS A 283 7.95 12.24 12.25
C LYS A 283 7.95 11.59 10.85
N GLN A 284 7.76 10.28 10.76
CA GLN A 284 7.71 9.59 9.47
C GLN A 284 6.44 9.92 8.69
N VAL A 285 5.29 10.04 9.37
CA VAL A 285 4.04 10.49 8.74
C VAL A 285 4.23 11.87 8.13
N MET A 286 4.69 12.84 8.91
CA MET A 286 4.90 14.21 8.45
C MET A 286 5.87 14.27 7.26
N SER A 287 6.98 13.53 7.34
CA SER A 287 7.94 13.48 6.24
C SER A 287 7.36 12.83 4.98
N ASN A 288 6.55 11.77 5.10
CA ASN A 288 5.86 11.18 3.93
C ASN A 288 4.85 12.17 3.32
N CYS A 289 4.19 12.96 4.17
CA CYS A 289 3.21 13.97 3.76
C CYS A 289 3.83 15.07 2.89
N ASP A 290 5.07 15.47 3.17
CA ASP A 290 5.79 16.49 2.39
C ASP A 290 5.92 16.11 0.90
N ALA A 291 5.92 14.82 0.58
CA ALA A 291 5.99 14.34 -0.81
C ALA A 291 4.72 14.69 -1.63
N MET A 292 3.59 14.98 -1.00
CA MET A 292 2.33 15.30 -1.72
C MET A 292 2.45 16.55 -2.60
N THR A 293 3.28 17.50 -2.20
CA THR A 293 3.44 18.78 -2.89
C THR A 293 4.65 18.81 -3.82
N LEU A 294 5.55 17.84 -3.69
CA LEU A 294 6.74 17.77 -4.53
C LEU A 294 6.38 17.40 -5.97
N ARG A 295 6.92 18.15 -6.91
CA ARG A 295 6.79 17.91 -8.35
C ARG A 295 8.17 17.80 -8.94
N LEU A 296 8.41 16.71 -9.65
CA LEU A 296 9.66 16.47 -10.37
C LEU A 296 9.49 16.90 -11.82
N SER A 297 10.53 17.52 -12.37
CA SER A 297 10.66 17.75 -13.81
C SER A 297 10.99 16.44 -14.54
N ASP A 298 10.76 16.40 -15.85
CA ASP A 298 11.09 15.24 -16.69
C ASP A 298 12.58 14.87 -16.60
N SER A 299 13.47 15.86 -16.47
CA SER A 299 14.91 15.64 -16.31
C SER A 299 15.26 15.02 -14.95
N GLU A 300 14.55 15.38 -13.89
CA GLU A 300 14.73 14.79 -12.56
C GLU A 300 14.20 13.37 -12.51
N ILE A 301 13.06 13.10 -13.13
CA ILE A 301 12.49 11.74 -13.28
C ILE A 301 13.49 10.86 -14.03
N ALA A 302 13.99 11.31 -15.18
CA ALA A 302 14.96 10.57 -15.98
C ALA A 302 16.27 10.30 -15.22
N ALA A 303 16.76 11.28 -14.43
CA ALA A 303 17.95 11.12 -13.60
C ALA A 303 17.74 10.07 -12.51
N ILE A 304 16.57 10.05 -11.84
CA ILE A 304 16.22 9.01 -10.86
C ILE A 304 16.16 7.63 -11.53
N ASP A 305 15.52 7.54 -12.71
CA ASP A 305 15.46 6.30 -13.47
C ASP A 305 16.85 5.73 -13.78
N GLU A 306 17.79 6.58 -14.21
CA GLU A 306 19.16 6.18 -14.51
C GLU A 306 19.92 5.68 -13.27
N MET A 307 19.69 6.30 -12.09
CA MET A 307 20.33 5.87 -10.83
C MET A 307 19.95 4.45 -10.43
N PHE A 308 18.75 3.98 -10.81
CA PHE A 308 18.16 2.73 -10.33
C PHE A 308 18.02 1.64 -11.41
N ARG A 309 18.51 1.89 -12.60
CA ARG A 309 18.66 0.87 -13.65
C ARG A 309 19.72 -0.17 -13.36
#